data_79366ea7631b489f940eb8ce65ed11ae
#
_entry.id   79366ea7631b489f940eb8ce65ed11ae
#
_cell.length_a   1.000
_cell.length_b   1.000
_cell.length_c   1.000
_cell.angle_alpha   90.00
_cell.angle_beta   90.00
_cell.angle_gamma   90.00
#
_symmetry.space_group_name_H-M   'P 1'
#
loop_
_entity.id
_entity.type
_entity.pdbx_description
1 polymer ?
#
loop_
_entity_poly.entity_id
_entity_poly.type
_entity_poly.pdbx_seq_one_letter_code
_entity_poly.pdbx_strand_id
1 'polypeptide(L)'
;VTGPPSKKADSQRNPLANIVEPFTKAGGYYARSWGAYLGGTRNELPVARPTLSLATHALRDELVLVGLLWKRPLSDPAAYQRINGEVEAAIDLYSRNGWLEKPQGFFSAPPVPTEVSVRKFSSRNRTHERLSFDSGYAPHPGEPGAQRWMGYTGNMREYALMLRHREDGPQGPRPWLVCVHGTEMGRAGLDMTLFRAWHLHEKLGLNVILPVLPMHGPRAKGLPKGAVFPGEDVMDDVHGTAQAVWDVRRVIGWIRSQQPGARIGLNSISLGGYIAALVASLEDDLTCAILGVPPANLVELLGRHSGLAKDDPRQQTLDLAKPIGRMVSPLGLEPKVPAGGRFIYAGVADRIVHPRQQVMQLWEHWGRPDIGWYRGGHTGFFEARPVQRYVDAALVQSGLIADPDSR
;
A
#
# COMPACT_ATOMS: atom_id res chain seq x y z
N VAL A 1 38.53 1.24 -43.34
CA VAL A 1 38.79 0.27 -42.28
C VAL A 1 38.19 0.84 -40.99
N THR A 2 36.91 0.53 -40.76
CA THR A 2 36.22 0.90 -39.52
C THR A 2 36.14 -0.34 -38.66
N GLY A 3 36.81 -0.29 -37.50
CA GLY A 3 36.79 -1.38 -36.51
C GLY A 3 35.39 -1.51 -35.87
N PRO A 4 35.03 -2.69 -35.33
CA PRO A 4 33.74 -2.94 -34.74
C PRO A 4 33.54 -2.12 -33.46
N PRO A 5 32.29 -1.69 -33.16
CA PRO A 5 32.02 -0.98 -31.92
C PRO A 5 32.26 -1.89 -30.71
N SER A 6 32.97 -1.36 -29.74
CA SER A 6 33.25 -2.03 -28.48
C SER A 6 31.95 -2.36 -27.73
N LYS A 7 31.71 -3.63 -27.48
CA LYS A 7 30.76 -4.12 -26.48
C LYS A 7 31.20 -3.60 -25.11
N LYS A 8 30.69 -2.44 -24.68
CA LYS A 8 30.75 -2.01 -23.28
C LYS A 8 29.56 -2.58 -22.54
N ALA A 9 29.88 -3.65 -21.81
CA ALA A 9 29.46 -3.95 -20.45
C ALA A 9 27.97 -3.78 -20.12
N ASP A 10 27.23 -4.90 -20.39
CA ASP A 10 26.19 -5.33 -19.43
C ASP A 10 26.87 -5.45 -18.07
N SER A 11 26.58 -4.54 -17.15
CA SER A 11 26.95 -4.69 -15.76
C SER A 11 26.06 -5.78 -15.13
N GLN A 12 26.36 -7.04 -15.46
CA GLN A 12 25.85 -8.18 -14.70
C GLN A 12 26.18 -7.91 -13.23
N ARG A 13 25.16 -7.59 -12.43
CA ARG A 13 25.31 -7.56 -10.96
C ARG A 13 25.90 -8.90 -10.57
N ASN A 14 27.11 -8.87 -10.01
CA ASN A 14 27.81 -10.06 -9.56
C ASN A 14 26.89 -10.82 -8.57
N PRO A 15 26.53 -12.09 -8.83
CA PRO A 15 25.63 -12.85 -7.95
C PRO A 15 26.08 -12.87 -6.48
N LEU A 16 27.40 -12.84 -6.24
CA LEU A 16 27.97 -12.74 -4.88
C LEU A 16 27.73 -11.39 -4.23
N ALA A 17 27.69 -10.29 -4.99
CA ALA A 17 27.38 -8.98 -4.45
C ALA A 17 25.92 -8.93 -3.92
N ASN A 18 24.98 -9.55 -4.61
CA ASN A 18 23.59 -9.62 -4.17
C ASN A 18 23.40 -10.43 -2.87
N ILE A 19 24.26 -11.38 -2.57
CA ILE A 19 24.23 -12.16 -1.34
C ILE A 19 24.85 -11.37 -0.16
N VAL A 20 25.92 -10.62 -0.42
CA VAL A 20 26.68 -9.88 0.63
C VAL A 20 26.04 -8.53 0.94
N GLU A 21 25.41 -7.88 -0.03
CA GLU A 21 24.84 -6.54 0.08
C GLU A 21 23.80 -6.39 1.23
N PRO A 22 22.83 -7.32 1.44
CA PRO A 22 21.90 -7.25 2.56
C PRO A 22 22.57 -7.23 3.92
N PHE A 23 23.62 -8.05 4.09
CA PHE A 23 24.39 -8.10 5.35
C PHE A 23 25.16 -6.80 5.59
N THR A 24 25.76 -6.25 4.54
CA THR A 24 26.49 -4.97 4.61
C THR A 24 25.54 -3.82 4.94
N LYS A 25 24.37 -3.76 4.31
CA LYS A 25 23.34 -2.76 4.57
C LYS A 25 22.77 -2.87 5.98
N ALA A 26 22.45 -4.08 6.44
CA ALA A 26 21.98 -4.33 7.79
C ALA A 26 23.04 -3.99 8.83
N GLY A 27 24.31 -4.36 8.62
CA GLY A 27 25.44 -3.99 9.47
C GLY A 27 25.66 -2.50 9.58
N GLY A 28 25.63 -1.79 8.43
CA GLY A 28 25.71 -0.32 8.38
C GLY A 28 24.54 0.37 9.08
N TYR A 29 23.34 -0.16 8.96
CA TYR A 29 22.17 0.31 9.72
C TYR A 29 22.39 0.15 11.23
N TYR A 30 22.84 -1.03 11.66
CA TYR A 30 23.10 -1.33 13.06
C TYR A 30 24.15 -0.40 13.66
N ALA A 31 25.26 -0.16 12.96
CA ALA A 31 26.31 0.76 13.40
C ALA A 31 25.79 2.21 13.54
N ARG A 32 25.01 2.70 12.56
CA ARG A 32 24.36 4.02 12.64
C ARG A 32 23.34 4.11 13.78
N SER A 33 22.62 3.04 14.07
CA SER A 33 21.65 2.99 15.16
C SER A 33 22.36 3.14 16.54
N TRP A 34 23.56 2.58 16.70
CA TRP A 34 24.40 2.81 17.88
C TRP A 34 24.83 4.28 17.98
N GLY A 35 25.29 4.89 16.88
CA GLY A 35 25.64 6.30 16.85
C GLY A 35 24.47 7.20 17.24
N ALA A 36 23.27 6.94 16.72
CA ALA A 36 22.07 7.69 17.06
C ALA A 36 21.64 7.48 18.53
N TYR A 37 21.73 6.27 19.03
CA TYR A 37 21.40 5.94 20.42
C TYR A 37 22.35 6.61 21.43
N LEU A 38 23.66 6.56 21.17
CA LEU A 38 24.67 7.16 22.03
C LEU A 38 24.72 8.68 21.90
N GLY A 39 24.44 9.22 20.73
CA GLY A 39 24.44 10.68 20.46
C GLY A 39 23.25 11.44 21.03
N GLY A 40 22.25 10.75 21.58
CA GLY A 40 21.09 11.38 22.24
C GLY A 40 20.31 12.33 21.31
N THR A 41 20.35 12.09 19.99
CA THR A 41 19.65 12.93 19.02
C THR A 41 18.15 12.90 19.30
N ARG A 42 17.62 14.02 19.81
CA ARG A 42 16.19 14.30 20.00
C ARG A 42 15.55 14.57 18.63
N ASN A 43 15.41 13.52 17.84
CA ASN A 43 14.56 13.55 16.67
C ASN A 43 13.18 13.03 17.06
N GLU A 44 12.13 13.49 16.42
CA GLU A 44 10.73 13.02 16.62
C GLU A 44 10.54 11.53 16.39
N LEU A 45 11.52 10.86 15.76
CA LEU A 45 11.57 9.42 15.60
C LEU A 45 12.11 8.77 16.90
N PRO A 46 11.42 7.75 17.43
CA PRO A 46 11.93 7.00 18.55
C PRO A 46 13.22 6.28 18.17
N VAL A 47 14.27 6.54 18.93
CA VAL A 47 15.56 5.85 18.79
C VAL A 47 15.44 4.51 19.52
N ALA A 48 15.33 3.41 18.78
CA ALA A 48 15.35 2.09 19.38
C ALA A 48 16.77 1.73 19.82
N ARG A 49 16.88 1.16 21.04
CA ARG A 49 18.15 0.57 21.48
C ARG A 49 18.59 -0.49 20.47
N PRO A 50 19.81 -0.40 19.92
CA PRO A 50 20.33 -1.37 18.97
C PRO A 50 20.53 -2.72 19.68
N THR A 51 19.72 -3.71 19.33
CA THR A 51 19.80 -5.09 19.82
C THR A 51 20.05 -6.03 18.65
N LEU A 52 20.53 -7.23 18.91
CA LEU A 52 20.66 -8.26 17.88
C LEU A 52 19.31 -8.56 17.20
N SER A 53 18.21 -8.55 17.96
CA SER A 53 16.86 -8.69 17.43
C SER A 53 16.53 -7.58 16.44
N LEU A 54 16.90 -6.31 16.71
CA LEU A 54 16.68 -5.21 15.77
C LEU A 54 17.50 -5.39 14.48
N ALA A 55 18.73 -5.88 14.61
CA ALA A 55 19.59 -6.20 13.46
C ALA A 55 19.00 -7.34 12.60
N THR A 56 18.42 -8.38 13.22
CA THR A 56 17.73 -9.46 12.48
C THR A 56 16.50 -8.97 11.74
N HIS A 57 15.71 -8.07 12.33
CA HIS A 57 14.58 -7.45 11.63
C HIS A 57 15.03 -6.63 10.41
N ALA A 58 16.07 -5.81 10.55
CA ALA A 58 16.64 -5.06 9.44
C ALA A 58 17.18 -5.99 8.34
N LEU A 59 17.87 -7.07 8.69
CA LEU A 59 18.36 -8.05 7.72
C LEU A 59 17.20 -8.76 7.00
N ARG A 60 16.14 -9.13 7.71
CA ARG A 60 14.95 -9.74 7.13
C ARG A 60 14.32 -8.85 6.07
N ASP A 61 14.18 -7.55 6.34
CA ASP A 61 13.65 -6.58 5.38
C ASP A 61 14.56 -6.46 4.13
N GLU A 62 15.89 -6.41 4.30
CA GLU A 62 16.84 -6.37 3.18
C GLU A 62 16.75 -7.66 2.33
N LEU A 63 16.56 -8.83 2.94
CA LEU A 63 16.36 -10.09 2.20
C LEU A 63 15.02 -10.11 1.45
N VAL A 64 13.95 -9.56 2.04
CA VAL A 64 12.65 -9.39 1.35
C VAL A 64 12.80 -8.46 0.16
N LEU A 65 13.52 -7.33 0.30
CA LEU A 65 13.81 -6.41 -0.81
C LEU A 65 14.55 -7.11 -1.95
N VAL A 66 15.57 -7.88 -1.66
CA VAL A 66 16.28 -8.68 -2.66
C VAL A 66 15.31 -9.64 -3.37
N GLY A 67 14.45 -10.33 -2.63
CA GLY A 67 13.45 -11.24 -3.20
C GLY A 67 12.45 -10.52 -4.10
N LEU A 68 12.02 -9.30 -3.73
CA LEU A 68 11.12 -8.47 -4.54
C LEU A 68 11.82 -7.98 -5.82
N LEU A 69 13.08 -7.55 -5.72
CA LEU A 69 13.88 -7.08 -6.86
C LEU A 69 14.21 -8.21 -7.84
N TRP A 70 14.40 -9.45 -7.38
CA TRP A 70 14.61 -10.59 -8.27
C TRP A 70 13.39 -10.95 -9.10
N LYS A 71 12.20 -10.71 -8.59
CA LYS A 71 10.95 -10.91 -9.33
C LYS A 71 10.70 -9.82 -10.37
N ARG A 72 11.41 -8.70 -10.30
CA ARG A 72 11.28 -7.53 -11.15
C ARG A 72 12.55 -7.43 -12.01
N PRO A 73 12.59 -8.07 -13.18
CA PRO A 73 13.73 -7.91 -14.07
C PRO A 73 13.86 -6.43 -14.43
N LEU A 74 15.09 -5.91 -14.39
CA LEU A 74 15.40 -4.57 -14.90
C LEU A 74 14.84 -4.47 -16.32
N SER A 75 14.02 -3.48 -16.56
CA SER A 75 13.41 -3.28 -17.86
C SER A 75 14.49 -3.08 -18.92
N ASP A 76 14.28 -3.66 -20.07
CA ASP A 76 15.04 -3.46 -21.28
C ASP A 76 15.13 -1.95 -21.61
N PRO A 77 16.24 -1.45 -22.19
CA PRO A 77 16.38 -0.05 -22.61
C PRO A 77 15.24 0.46 -23.48
N ALA A 78 14.66 -0.38 -24.35
CA ALA A 78 13.50 -0.03 -25.15
C ALA A 78 12.25 0.21 -24.29
N ALA A 79 12.06 -0.56 -23.22
CA ALA A 79 10.99 -0.36 -22.26
C ALA A 79 11.13 0.99 -21.54
N TYR A 80 12.35 1.38 -21.17
CA TYR A 80 12.60 2.70 -20.55
C TYR A 80 12.32 3.87 -21.49
N GLN A 81 12.67 3.76 -22.77
CA GLN A 81 12.31 4.81 -23.74
C GLN A 81 10.79 4.99 -23.85
N ARG A 82 10.05 3.87 -23.86
CA ARG A 82 8.58 3.90 -23.83
C ARG A 82 8.07 4.55 -22.55
N ILE A 83 8.54 4.10 -21.37
CA ILE A 83 8.16 4.64 -20.06
C ILE A 83 8.42 6.15 -20.02
N ASN A 84 9.59 6.60 -20.47
CA ASN A 84 9.93 8.03 -20.47
C ASN A 84 8.96 8.83 -21.33
N GLY A 85 8.69 8.39 -22.57
CA GLY A 85 7.72 9.05 -23.46
C GLY A 85 6.28 9.03 -22.91
N GLU A 86 5.87 7.93 -22.24
CA GLU A 86 4.58 7.86 -21.57
C GLU A 86 4.50 8.85 -20.39
N VAL A 87 5.56 9.00 -19.59
CA VAL A 87 5.65 9.95 -18.47
C VAL A 87 5.57 11.39 -18.97
N GLU A 88 6.30 11.75 -20.04
CA GLU A 88 6.24 13.08 -20.66
C GLU A 88 4.81 13.40 -21.14
N ALA A 89 4.20 12.49 -21.87
CA ALA A 89 2.83 12.65 -22.35
C ALA A 89 1.79 12.73 -21.21
N ALA A 90 2.01 12.00 -20.12
CA ALA A 90 1.17 12.06 -18.93
C ALA A 90 1.28 13.41 -18.22
N ILE A 91 2.49 13.95 -18.07
CA ILE A 91 2.71 15.29 -17.47
C ILE A 91 1.94 16.35 -18.26
N ASP A 92 2.04 16.31 -19.58
CA ASP A 92 1.31 17.23 -20.47
C ASP A 92 -0.21 17.11 -20.30
N LEU A 93 -0.73 15.88 -20.28
CA LEU A 93 -2.15 15.62 -20.10
C LEU A 93 -2.63 16.10 -18.73
N TYR A 94 -1.92 15.75 -17.66
CA TYR A 94 -2.31 16.04 -16.29
C TYR A 94 -2.19 17.52 -15.96
N SER A 95 -1.19 18.21 -16.53
CA SER A 95 -1.04 19.67 -16.42
C SER A 95 -2.21 20.39 -17.10
N ARG A 96 -2.57 20.01 -18.34
CA ARG A 96 -3.71 20.60 -19.07
C ARG A 96 -5.05 20.41 -18.34
N ASN A 97 -5.22 19.31 -17.61
CA ASN A 97 -6.41 19.06 -16.78
C ASN A 97 -6.33 19.67 -15.37
N GLY A 98 -5.20 20.28 -15.01
CA GLY A 98 -4.97 20.86 -13.68
C GLY A 98 -4.85 19.84 -12.55
N TRP A 99 -4.59 18.54 -12.89
CA TRP A 99 -4.55 17.48 -11.89
C TRP A 99 -3.23 17.45 -11.10
N LEU A 100 -2.14 17.99 -11.68
CA LEU A 100 -0.86 18.12 -10.96
C LEU A 100 -0.98 19.09 -9.78
N GLU A 101 -1.82 20.14 -9.91
CA GLU A 101 -2.07 21.15 -8.86
C GLU A 101 -3.25 20.78 -7.97
N LYS A 102 -4.26 20.07 -8.53
CA LYS A 102 -5.48 19.65 -7.83
C LYS A 102 -5.72 18.15 -8.03
N PRO A 103 -4.96 17.29 -7.33
CA PRO A 103 -4.99 15.85 -7.52
C PRO A 103 -6.35 15.18 -7.32
N GLN A 104 -7.23 15.78 -6.50
CA GLN A 104 -8.58 15.25 -6.30
C GLN A 104 -9.39 15.15 -7.60
N GLY A 105 -9.13 16.00 -8.60
CA GLY A 105 -9.79 15.95 -9.90
C GLY A 105 -9.42 14.73 -10.75
N PHE A 106 -8.28 14.11 -10.46
CA PHE A 106 -7.85 12.88 -11.11
C PHE A 106 -8.66 11.66 -10.64
N PHE A 107 -9.08 11.62 -9.37
CA PHE A 107 -9.79 10.50 -8.79
C PHE A 107 -11.30 10.65 -8.94
N SER A 108 -11.86 10.15 -10.03
CA SER A 108 -13.32 10.15 -10.26
C SER A 108 -14.06 9.39 -9.16
N ALA A 109 -15.28 9.86 -8.83
CA ALA A 109 -16.17 9.15 -7.93
C ALA A 109 -16.77 7.93 -8.64
N PRO A 110 -16.57 6.69 -8.14
CA PRO A 110 -17.11 5.52 -8.78
C PRO A 110 -18.61 5.34 -8.49
N PRO A 111 -19.38 4.76 -9.44
CA PRO A 111 -20.75 4.36 -9.15
C PRO A 111 -20.78 3.16 -8.19
N VAL A 112 -21.86 3.03 -7.43
CA VAL A 112 -22.11 1.84 -6.62
C VAL A 112 -22.24 0.63 -7.55
N PRO A 113 -21.59 -0.53 -7.24
CA PRO A 113 -21.72 -1.72 -8.06
C PRO A 113 -23.15 -2.28 -7.98
N THR A 114 -23.75 -2.56 -9.13
CA THR A 114 -25.12 -3.06 -9.24
C THR A 114 -25.18 -4.59 -9.36
N GLU A 115 -24.22 -5.18 -10.08
CA GLU A 115 -24.15 -6.62 -10.32
C GLU A 115 -23.10 -7.26 -9.41
N VAL A 116 -23.48 -7.58 -8.20
CA VAL A 116 -22.60 -8.13 -7.16
C VAL A 116 -22.91 -9.61 -6.93
N SER A 117 -21.90 -10.46 -7.10
CA SER A 117 -21.98 -11.88 -6.76
C SER A 117 -21.36 -12.12 -5.38
N VAL A 118 -22.12 -12.79 -4.49
CA VAL A 118 -21.62 -13.22 -3.18
C VAL A 118 -21.69 -14.73 -3.10
N ARG A 119 -20.54 -15.37 -2.89
CA ARG A 119 -20.43 -16.84 -2.76
C ARG A 119 -19.87 -17.21 -1.40
N LYS A 120 -20.46 -18.24 -0.77
CA LYS A 120 -19.99 -18.79 0.52
C LYS A 120 -18.94 -19.86 0.30
N PHE A 121 -17.93 -19.82 1.15
CA PHE A 121 -16.86 -20.81 1.22
C PHE A 121 -16.74 -21.30 2.65
N SER A 122 -16.72 -22.61 2.84
CA SER A 122 -16.54 -23.24 4.15
C SER A 122 -15.26 -24.06 4.16
N SER A 123 -14.46 -23.89 5.19
CA SER A 123 -13.24 -24.64 5.43
C SER A 123 -13.06 -24.84 6.93
N ARG A 124 -12.88 -26.09 7.38
CA ARG A 124 -12.59 -26.45 8.78
C ARG A 124 -13.48 -25.74 9.80
N ASN A 125 -14.80 -25.87 9.69
CA ASN A 125 -15.80 -25.23 10.58
C ASN A 125 -15.86 -23.70 10.57
N ARG A 126 -15.21 -23.05 9.61
CA ARG A 126 -15.30 -21.59 9.43
C ARG A 126 -15.87 -21.29 8.05
N THR A 127 -16.81 -20.34 8.01
CA THR A 127 -17.44 -19.89 6.77
C THR A 127 -17.10 -18.43 6.53
N HIS A 128 -16.64 -18.13 5.32
CA HIS A 128 -16.46 -16.77 4.84
C HIS A 128 -17.20 -16.60 3.52
N GLU A 129 -17.45 -15.36 3.16
CA GLU A 129 -18.05 -15.01 1.89
C GLU A 129 -16.99 -14.42 0.97
N ARG A 130 -17.16 -14.57 -0.33
CA ARG A 130 -16.41 -13.86 -1.35
C ARG A 130 -17.37 -13.04 -2.20
N LEU A 131 -17.21 -11.77 -2.15
CA LEU A 131 -17.87 -10.79 -2.99
C LEU A 131 -17.07 -10.63 -4.28
N SER A 132 -17.74 -10.44 -5.43
CA SER A 132 -17.09 -10.06 -6.68
C SER A 132 -18.04 -9.27 -7.58
N PHE A 133 -17.49 -8.31 -8.30
CA PHE A 133 -18.19 -7.47 -9.28
C PHE A 133 -17.22 -6.99 -10.36
N ASP A 134 -17.73 -6.53 -11.49
CA ASP A 134 -16.89 -5.92 -12.51
C ASP A 134 -16.36 -4.57 -12.02
N SER A 135 -15.03 -4.38 -12.07
CA SER A 135 -14.38 -3.15 -11.58
C SER A 135 -14.96 -1.90 -12.22
N GLY A 136 -15.28 -1.97 -13.52
CA GLY A 136 -15.78 -0.81 -14.26
C GLY A 136 -14.81 0.37 -14.29
N TYR A 137 -13.57 0.18 -13.81
CA TYR A 137 -12.52 1.18 -13.93
C TYR A 137 -12.10 1.33 -15.40
N ALA A 138 -11.96 2.55 -15.82
CA ALA A 138 -11.34 2.91 -17.09
C ALA A 138 -10.41 4.11 -16.88
N PRO A 139 -9.19 4.08 -17.44
CA PRO A 139 -8.32 5.24 -17.48
C PRO A 139 -9.01 6.44 -18.12
N HIS A 140 -8.57 7.65 -17.81
CA HIS A 140 -9.08 8.85 -18.48
C HIS A 140 -8.76 8.83 -19.98
N PRO A 141 -9.59 9.46 -20.82
CA PRO A 141 -9.35 9.55 -22.25
C PRO A 141 -7.95 10.12 -22.56
N GLY A 142 -7.19 9.40 -23.37
CA GLY A 142 -5.85 9.81 -23.78
C GLY A 142 -4.74 9.53 -22.77
N GLU A 143 -5.02 8.89 -21.64
CA GLU A 143 -3.96 8.53 -20.70
C GLU A 143 -2.95 7.55 -21.32
N PRO A 144 -1.65 7.83 -21.22
CA PRO A 144 -0.61 6.90 -21.63
C PRO A 144 -0.72 5.57 -20.88
N GLY A 145 -0.41 4.45 -21.57
CA GLY A 145 -0.51 3.11 -20.97
C GLY A 145 -1.93 2.57 -20.83
N ALA A 146 -2.98 3.35 -21.10
CA ALA A 146 -4.39 2.95 -20.91
C ALA A 146 -4.74 1.64 -21.63
N GLN A 147 -4.34 1.49 -22.90
CA GLN A 147 -4.62 0.27 -23.68
C GLN A 147 -3.92 -0.95 -23.07
N ARG A 148 -2.67 -0.79 -22.62
CA ARG A 148 -1.91 -1.85 -21.94
C ARG A 148 -2.59 -2.24 -20.64
N TRP A 149 -2.99 -1.26 -19.81
CA TRP A 149 -3.67 -1.51 -18.54
C TRP A 149 -5.00 -2.25 -18.72
N MET A 150 -5.82 -1.81 -19.68
CA MET A 150 -7.08 -2.49 -20.01
C MET A 150 -6.88 -3.90 -20.58
N GLY A 151 -5.71 -4.20 -21.14
CA GLY A 151 -5.30 -5.54 -21.54
C GLY A 151 -5.03 -6.51 -20.38
N TYR A 152 -4.84 -6.00 -19.18
CA TYR A 152 -4.69 -6.83 -17.96
C TYR A 152 -6.08 -7.29 -17.45
N THR A 153 -6.70 -8.17 -18.21
CA THR A 153 -8.12 -8.59 -18.01
C THR A 153 -8.42 -9.13 -16.62
N GLY A 154 -7.43 -9.70 -15.91
CA GLY A 154 -7.57 -10.12 -14.52
C GLY A 154 -7.93 -8.98 -13.57
N ASN A 155 -7.55 -7.74 -13.90
CA ASN A 155 -7.86 -6.54 -13.11
C ASN A 155 -9.29 -6.05 -13.29
N MET A 156 -9.99 -6.47 -14.37
CA MET A 156 -11.32 -5.97 -14.68
C MET A 156 -12.41 -6.51 -13.75
N ARG A 157 -12.09 -7.45 -12.88
CA ARG A 157 -13.00 -7.96 -11.87
C ARG A 157 -12.43 -7.79 -10.47
N GLU A 158 -13.21 -7.13 -9.61
CA GLU A 158 -12.90 -7.01 -8.20
C GLU A 158 -13.35 -8.25 -7.43
N TYR A 159 -12.55 -8.62 -6.44
CA TYR A 159 -12.83 -9.66 -5.45
C TYR A 159 -12.58 -9.12 -4.06
N ALA A 160 -13.48 -9.41 -3.13
CA ALA A 160 -13.26 -9.14 -1.72
C ALA A 160 -13.66 -10.35 -0.86
N LEU A 161 -12.83 -10.65 0.13
CA LEU A 161 -13.20 -11.63 1.17
C LEU A 161 -14.03 -10.92 2.23
N MET A 162 -15.03 -11.61 2.80
CA MET A 162 -15.95 -10.98 3.72
C MET A 162 -16.32 -11.91 4.87
N LEU A 163 -16.30 -11.35 6.06
CA LEU A 163 -16.90 -11.92 7.28
C LEU A 163 -18.02 -10.98 7.69
N ARG A 164 -19.26 -11.46 7.62
CA ARG A 164 -20.45 -10.63 7.88
C ARG A 164 -21.37 -11.31 8.87
N HIS A 165 -21.80 -10.56 9.88
CA HIS A 165 -22.88 -10.97 10.76
C HIS A 165 -24.23 -10.89 10.03
N ARG A 166 -25.14 -11.78 10.34
CA ARG A 166 -26.50 -11.79 9.76
C ARG A 166 -27.43 -10.81 10.46
N GLU A 167 -27.14 -10.53 11.73
CA GLU A 167 -27.97 -9.71 12.60
C GLU A 167 -27.24 -8.43 12.98
N ASP A 168 -28.00 -7.38 13.19
CA ASP A 168 -27.49 -6.12 13.72
C ASP A 168 -26.92 -6.32 15.13
N GLY A 169 -26.09 -5.40 15.54
CA GLY A 169 -25.54 -5.38 16.89
C GLY A 169 -26.54 -4.80 17.90
N PRO A 170 -26.20 -4.85 19.18
CA PRO A 170 -27.08 -4.30 20.25
C PRO A 170 -27.39 -2.80 20.12
N GLN A 171 -26.58 -2.07 19.36
CA GLN A 171 -26.70 -0.61 19.15
C GLN A 171 -27.06 -0.25 17.70
N GLY A 172 -27.68 -1.18 16.95
CA GLY A 172 -28.03 -0.99 15.54
C GLY A 172 -27.02 -1.64 14.58
N PRO A 173 -26.87 -1.12 13.34
CA PRO A 173 -26.05 -1.71 12.32
C PRO A 173 -24.60 -1.95 12.79
N ARG A 174 -24.11 -3.19 12.62
CA ARG A 174 -22.73 -3.51 12.99
C ARG A 174 -21.76 -2.73 12.12
N PRO A 175 -20.69 -2.15 12.72
CA PRO A 175 -19.72 -1.40 11.95
C PRO A 175 -18.92 -2.31 11.01
N TRP A 176 -18.43 -1.71 9.93
CA TRP A 176 -17.60 -2.37 8.93
C TRP A 176 -16.14 -1.92 9.05
N LEU A 177 -15.24 -2.88 8.87
CA LEU A 177 -13.83 -2.60 8.72
C LEU A 177 -13.35 -3.11 7.36
N VAL A 178 -12.94 -2.17 6.50
CA VAL A 178 -12.34 -2.46 5.19
C VAL A 178 -10.84 -2.62 5.39
N CYS A 179 -10.33 -3.82 5.17
CA CYS A 179 -8.93 -4.18 5.39
C CYS A 179 -8.17 -4.21 4.07
N VAL A 180 -7.33 -3.21 3.81
CA VAL A 180 -6.60 -3.05 2.53
C VAL A 180 -5.19 -3.63 2.65
N HIS A 181 -4.90 -4.66 1.88
CA HIS A 181 -3.68 -5.47 1.99
C HIS A 181 -2.44 -4.83 1.35
N GLY A 182 -1.26 -5.33 1.72
CA GLY A 182 0.03 -4.92 1.16
C GLY A 182 0.45 -5.68 -0.10
N THR A 183 1.63 -5.32 -0.62
CA THR A 183 2.26 -6.01 -1.75
C THR A 183 2.47 -7.50 -1.46
N GLU A 184 2.35 -8.36 -2.48
CA GLU A 184 2.46 -9.84 -2.41
C GLU A 184 1.36 -10.52 -1.57
N MET A 185 0.34 -9.80 -1.16
CA MET A 185 -0.85 -10.28 -0.46
C MET A 185 -2.02 -10.52 -1.44
N GLY A 186 -3.25 -10.41 -1.01
CA GLY A 186 -4.45 -10.63 -1.84
C GLY A 186 -4.90 -12.09 -1.87
N ARG A 187 -4.51 -12.90 -0.87
CA ARG A 187 -4.86 -14.32 -0.73
C ARG A 187 -5.58 -14.57 0.58
N ALA A 188 -6.73 -15.22 0.52
CA ALA A 188 -7.66 -15.43 1.63
C ALA A 188 -7.00 -15.85 2.95
N GLY A 189 -6.22 -16.93 2.93
CA GLY A 189 -5.59 -17.46 4.15
C GLY A 189 -4.56 -16.51 4.75
N LEU A 190 -3.77 -15.85 3.91
CA LEU A 190 -2.75 -14.91 4.34
C LEU A 190 -3.40 -13.64 4.91
N ASP A 191 -4.29 -13.02 4.16
CA ASP A 191 -4.89 -11.73 4.52
C ASP A 191 -5.74 -11.86 5.79
N MET A 192 -6.57 -12.90 5.88
CA MET A 192 -7.37 -13.17 7.09
C MET A 192 -6.50 -13.37 8.34
N THR A 193 -5.29 -13.93 8.18
CA THR A 193 -4.35 -14.14 9.28
C THR A 193 -3.66 -12.85 9.68
N LEU A 194 -3.11 -12.12 8.71
CA LEU A 194 -2.34 -10.89 8.98
C LEU A 194 -3.22 -9.76 9.54
N PHE A 195 -4.45 -9.65 9.08
CA PHE A 195 -5.43 -8.70 9.64
C PHE A 195 -6.12 -9.21 10.90
N ARG A 196 -5.88 -10.45 11.33
CA ARG A 196 -6.62 -11.05 12.45
C ARG A 196 -8.14 -11.00 12.21
N ALA A 197 -8.60 -11.23 10.98
CA ALA A 197 -9.97 -10.97 10.56
C ALA A 197 -11.01 -11.69 11.43
N TRP A 198 -10.70 -12.92 11.87
CA TRP A 198 -11.58 -13.68 12.77
C TRP A 198 -11.69 -13.05 14.16
N HIS A 199 -10.59 -12.49 14.71
CA HIS A 199 -10.64 -11.75 15.98
C HIS A 199 -11.50 -10.48 15.85
N LEU A 200 -11.29 -9.72 14.78
CA LEU A 200 -12.07 -8.50 14.49
C LEU A 200 -13.56 -8.84 14.36
N HIS A 201 -13.89 -9.95 13.71
CA HIS A 201 -15.26 -10.39 13.48
C HIS A 201 -15.89 -11.00 14.74
N GLU A 202 -15.29 -12.07 15.28
CA GLU A 202 -15.88 -12.87 16.36
C GLU A 202 -15.78 -12.22 17.74
N LYS A 203 -14.69 -11.49 18.03
CA LYS A 203 -14.43 -10.88 19.33
C LYS A 203 -14.85 -9.42 19.42
N LEU A 204 -14.55 -8.64 18.35
CA LEU A 204 -14.89 -7.21 18.34
C LEU A 204 -16.24 -6.92 17.66
N GLY A 205 -16.90 -7.93 17.08
CA GLY A 205 -18.24 -7.83 16.53
C GLY A 205 -18.35 -7.04 15.22
N LEU A 206 -17.24 -6.86 14.52
CA LEU A 206 -17.18 -6.13 13.26
C LEU A 206 -17.63 -6.99 12.07
N ASN A 207 -18.23 -6.36 11.08
CA ASN A 207 -18.19 -6.88 9.72
C ASN A 207 -16.83 -6.53 9.11
N VAL A 208 -16.16 -7.50 8.49
CA VAL A 208 -14.81 -7.34 7.93
C VAL A 208 -14.85 -7.66 6.45
N ILE A 209 -14.27 -6.77 5.63
CA ILE A 209 -14.14 -6.99 4.19
C ILE A 209 -12.72 -6.67 3.73
N LEU A 210 -12.15 -7.54 2.91
CA LEU A 210 -10.77 -7.49 2.45
C LEU A 210 -10.76 -7.45 0.92
N PRO A 211 -10.80 -6.25 0.30
CA PRO A 211 -10.70 -6.08 -1.15
C PRO A 211 -9.33 -6.54 -1.66
N VAL A 212 -9.29 -7.08 -2.87
CA VAL A 212 -8.05 -7.52 -3.53
C VAL A 212 -7.58 -6.44 -4.49
N LEU A 213 -6.41 -5.89 -4.25
CA LEU A 213 -5.83 -4.85 -5.08
C LEU A 213 -5.51 -5.35 -6.51
N PRO A 214 -5.49 -4.47 -7.52
CA PRO A 214 -5.07 -4.83 -8.88
C PRO A 214 -3.74 -5.58 -8.90
N MET A 215 -3.58 -6.52 -9.81
CA MET A 215 -2.40 -7.37 -9.99
C MET A 215 -2.03 -8.26 -8.79
N HIS A 216 -2.92 -8.43 -7.80
CA HIS A 216 -2.71 -9.30 -6.64
C HIS A 216 -3.69 -10.49 -6.62
N GLY A 217 -3.31 -11.55 -5.93
CA GLY A 217 -4.15 -12.71 -5.72
C GLY A 217 -4.79 -13.25 -7.01
N PRO A 218 -6.11 -13.40 -7.09
CA PRO A 218 -6.80 -13.86 -8.30
C PRO A 218 -6.70 -12.90 -9.48
N ARG A 219 -6.46 -11.61 -9.22
CA ARG A 219 -6.32 -10.57 -10.25
C ARG A 219 -4.94 -10.59 -10.94
N ALA A 220 -3.96 -11.27 -10.36
CA ALA A 220 -2.66 -11.50 -10.98
C ALA A 220 -2.67 -12.63 -12.03
N LYS A 221 -3.78 -13.34 -12.17
CA LYS A 221 -3.86 -14.48 -13.11
C LYS A 221 -3.84 -13.99 -14.55
N GLY A 222 -2.91 -14.55 -15.35
CA GLY A 222 -2.79 -14.24 -16.78
C GLY A 222 -2.03 -12.94 -17.09
N LEU A 223 -1.43 -12.31 -16.08
CA LEU A 223 -0.55 -11.16 -16.31
C LEU A 223 0.73 -11.55 -17.05
N PRO A 224 1.27 -10.69 -17.91
CA PRO A 224 2.58 -10.86 -18.50
C PRO A 224 3.67 -10.99 -17.43
N LYS A 225 4.76 -11.70 -17.78
CA LYS A 225 5.92 -11.79 -16.88
C LYS A 225 6.48 -10.39 -16.60
N GLY A 226 6.66 -10.06 -15.34
CA GLY A 226 7.17 -8.76 -14.89
C GLY A 226 6.10 -7.68 -14.67
N ALA A 227 4.86 -7.90 -15.08
CA ALA A 227 3.76 -7.01 -14.73
C ALA A 227 3.40 -7.20 -13.25
N VAL A 228 3.66 -6.18 -12.44
CA VAL A 228 3.44 -6.16 -10.99
C VAL A 228 3.00 -4.75 -10.56
N PHE A 229 2.32 -4.66 -9.42
CA PHE A 229 1.94 -3.40 -8.80
C PHE A 229 2.31 -3.41 -7.30
N PRO A 230 3.05 -2.41 -6.82
CA PRO A 230 3.79 -1.39 -7.57
C PRO A 230 4.97 -2.00 -8.32
N GLY A 231 5.37 -1.37 -9.45
CA GLY A 231 6.37 -1.89 -10.37
C GLY A 231 7.36 -0.84 -10.88
N GLU A 232 8.06 -1.17 -11.98
CA GLU A 232 9.01 -0.27 -12.64
C GLU A 232 8.33 0.60 -13.72
N ASP A 233 7.10 0.27 -14.11
CA ASP A 233 6.34 1.03 -15.08
C ASP A 233 5.50 2.09 -14.38
N VAL A 234 5.89 3.35 -14.54
CA VAL A 234 5.25 4.50 -13.86
C VAL A 234 3.76 4.58 -14.20
N MET A 235 3.38 4.37 -15.47
CA MET A 235 1.98 4.48 -15.86
C MET A 235 1.15 3.30 -15.38
N ASP A 236 1.72 2.10 -15.31
CA ASP A 236 1.05 0.96 -14.67
C ASP A 236 0.85 1.20 -13.18
N ASP A 237 1.79 1.86 -12.49
CA ASP A 237 1.63 2.24 -11.09
C ASP A 237 0.55 3.33 -10.88
N VAL A 238 0.44 4.28 -11.82
CA VAL A 238 -0.65 5.29 -11.81
C VAL A 238 -2.01 4.61 -11.98
N HIS A 239 -2.15 3.77 -13.01
CA HIS A 239 -3.41 3.05 -13.24
C HIS A 239 -3.74 2.07 -12.11
N GLY A 240 -2.72 1.39 -11.57
CA GLY A 240 -2.86 0.48 -10.42
C GLY A 240 -3.36 1.21 -9.18
N THR A 241 -2.80 2.38 -8.90
CA THR A 241 -3.24 3.24 -7.80
C THR A 241 -4.66 3.74 -8.01
N ALA A 242 -4.96 4.29 -9.20
CA ALA A 242 -6.27 4.82 -9.53
C ALA A 242 -7.36 3.74 -9.45
N GLN A 243 -7.11 2.55 -10.02
CA GLN A 243 -8.04 1.43 -9.96
C GLN A 243 -8.18 0.86 -8.54
N ALA A 244 -7.11 0.78 -7.76
CA ALA A 244 -7.18 0.33 -6.37
C ALA A 244 -8.07 1.26 -5.53
N VAL A 245 -7.89 2.57 -5.67
CA VAL A 245 -8.74 3.59 -5.03
C VAL A 245 -10.19 3.47 -5.49
N TRP A 246 -10.41 3.35 -6.80
CA TRP A 246 -11.74 3.16 -7.39
C TRP A 246 -12.45 1.94 -6.82
N ASP A 247 -11.80 0.78 -6.80
CA ASP A 247 -12.40 -0.48 -6.36
C ASP A 247 -12.70 -0.50 -4.86
N VAL A 248 -11.79 0.02 -4.01
CA VAL A 248 -12.04 0.15 -2.56
C VAL A 248 -13.22 1.09 -2.30
N ARG A 249 -13.32 2.20 -3.02
CA ARG A 249 -14.47 3.13 -2.92
C ARG A 249 -15.77 2.47 -3.37
N ARG A 250 -15.74 1.61 -4.40
CA ARG A 250 -16.90 0.82 -4.82
C ARG A 250 -17.33 -0.19 -3.75
N VAL A 251 -16.39 -0.83 -3.07
CA VAL A 251 -16.68 -1.70 -1.91
C VAL A 251 -17.36 -0.90 -0.80
N ILE A 252 -16.88 0.31 -0.48
CA ILE A 252 -17.51 1.20 0.50
C ILE A 252 -18.93 1.60 0.06
N GLY A 253 -19.10 1.96 -1.21
CA GLY A 253 -20.42 2.28 -1.79
C GLY A 253 -21.39 1.10 -1.70
N TRP A 254 -20.91 -0.12 -1.96
CA TRP A 254 -21.70 -1.33 -1.77
C TRP A 254 -22.10 -1.54 -0.31
N ILE A 255 -21.18 -1.38 0.66
CA ILE A 255 -21.50 -1.48 2.09
C ILE A 255 -22.64 -0.48 2.45
N ARG A 256 -22.51 0.77 2.04
CA ARG A 256 -23.53 1.80 2.31
C ARG A 256 -24.88 1.47 1.70
N SER A 257 -24.90 0.82 0.51
CA SER A 257 -26.13 0.38 -0.13
C SER A 257 -26.80 -0.80 0.57
N GLN A 258 -26.01 -1.70 1.16
CA GLN A 258 -26.51 -2.89 1.86
C GLN A 258 -26.93 -2.60 3.30
N GLN A 259 -26.24 -1.68 3.96
CA GLN A 259 -26.46 -1.35 5.37
C GLN A 259 -26.33 0.17 5.60
N PRO A 260 -27.36 0.94 5.21
CA PRO A 260 -27.37 2.39 5.41
C PRO A 260 -27.16 2.75 6.88
N GLY A 261 -26.34 3.75 7.15
CA GLY A 261 -26.01 4.20 8.50
C GLY A 261 -24.97 3.37 9.25
N ALA A 262 -24.44 2.29 8.66
CA ALA A 262 -23.33 1.56 9.26
C ALA A 262 -22.06 2.42 9.29
N ARG A 263 -21.38 2.45 10.43
CA ARG A 263 -20.07 3.09 10.57
C ARG A 263 -19.03 2.28 9.79
N ILE A 264 -18.12 2.97 9.09
CA ILE A 264 -17.09 2.33 8.26
C ILE A 264 -15.72 2.86 8.67
N GLY A 265 -14.79 1.95 8.96
CA GLY A 265 -13.38 2.23 9.18
C GLY A 265 -12.50 1.55 8.14
N LEU A 266 -11.29 2.06 7.98
CA LEU A 266 -10.22 1.45 7.18
C LEU A 266 -9.14 0.89 8.10
N ASN A 267 -8.63 -0.31 7.80
CA ASN A 267 -7.41 -0.87 8.37
C ASN A 267 -6.52 -1.35 7.24
N SER A 268 -5.23 -1.10 7.31
CA SER A 268 -4.38 -1.29 6.14
C SER A 268 -2.93 -1.63 6.47
N ILE A 269 -2.23 -2.20 5.51
CA ILE A 269 -0.83 -2.64 5.65
C ILE A 269 -0.04 -2.25 4.40
N SER A 270 1.10 -1.55 4.56
CA SER A 270 2.09 -1.26 3.50
C SER A 270 1.45 -0.57 2.29
N LEU A 271 1.52 -1.14 1.07
CA LEU A 271 0.82 -0.63 -0.12
C LEU A 271 -0.66 -0.31 0.17
N GLY A 272 -1.33 -1.18 0.95
CA GLY A 272 -2.69 -0.92 1.41
C GLY A 272 -2.81 0.34 2.24
N GLY A 273 -1.77 0.70 3.03
CA GLY A 273 -1.69 1.95 3.79
C GLY A 273 -1.68 3.18 2.88
N TYR A 274 -0.96 3.11 1.79
CA TYR A 274 -0.95 4.14 0.76
C TYR A 274 -2.33 4.30 0.09
N ILE A 275 -2.94 3.20 -0.32
CA ILE A 275 -4.27 3.21 -0.94
C ILE A 275 -5.35 3.68 0.06
N ALA A 276 -5.32 3.18 1.29
CA ALA A 276 -6.27 3.58 2.33
C ALA A 276 -6.16 5.07 2.69
N ALA A 277 -4.94 5.62 2.67
CA ALA A 277 -4.74 7.06 2.88
C ALA A 277 -5.35 7.91 1.77
N LEU A 278 -5.23 7.49 0.50
CA LEU A 278 -5.92 8.13 -0.63
C LEU A 278 -7.45 8.02 -0.50
N VAL A 279 -7.97 6.84 -0.18
CA VAL A 279 -9.41 6.63 0.03
C VAL A 279 -9.92 7.49 1.19
N ALA A 280 -9.18 7.58 2.30
CA ALA A 280 -9.52 8.40 3.45
C ALA A 280 -9.52 9.92 3.16
N SER A 281 -8.88 10.34 2.06
CA SER A 281 -8.88 11.72 1.57
C SER A 281 -9.97 11.99 0.52
N LEU A 282 -10.59 10.94 -0.02
CA LEU A 282 -11.59 11.04 -1.10
C LEU A 282 -13.01 10.67 -0.64
N GLU A 283 -13.13 9.79 0.37
CA GLU A 283 -14.42 9.36 0.91
C GLU A 283 -14.85 10.19 2.10
N ASP A 284 -16.12 10.59 2.11
CA ASP A 284 -16.77 11.24 3.26
C ASP A 284 -17.28 10.17 4.24
N ASP A 285 -17.53 10.59 5.49
CA ASP A 285 -18.19 9.80 6.54
C ASP A 285 -17.47 8.48 6.93
N LEU A 286 -16.15 8.40 6.74
CA LEU A 286 -15.36 7.36 7.33
C LEU A 286 -15.09 7.68 8.81
N THR A 287 -15.33 6.71 9.69
CA THR A 287 -15.12 6.86 11.13
C THR A 287 -13.65 6.90 11.50
N CYS A 288 -12.86 6.01 10.88
CA CYS A 288 -11.41 5.95 11.13
C CYS A 288 -10.62 5.38 9.94
N ALA A 289 -9.31 5.68 9.96
CA ALA A 289 -8.32 5.06 9.11
C ALA A 289 -7.08 4.70 9.95
N ILE A 290 -6.75 3.41 9.99
CA ILE A 290 -5.59 2.83 10.69
C ILE A 290 -4.59 2.41 9.62
N LEU A 291 -3.48 3.14 9.51
CA LEU A 291 -2.48 2.95 8.47
C LEU A 291 -1.26 2.23 9.03
N GLY A 292 -1.06 0.99 8.61
CA GLY A 292 0.10 0.20 9.02
C GLY A 292 1.27 0.34 8.05
N VAL A 293 2.43 0.74 8.56
CA VAL A 293 3.69 0.87 7.81
C VAL A 293 3.50 1.54 6.43
N PRO A 294 2.77 2.66 6.34
CA PRO A 294 2.31 3.22 5.08
C PRO A 294 3.44 3.91 4.30
N PRO A 295 3.62 3.63 3.00
CA PRO A 295 4.38 4.53 2.14
C PRO A 295 3.59 5.81 1.89
N ALA A 296 4.30 6.90 1.65
CA ALA A 296 3.72 8.19 1.31
C ALA A 296 3.85 8.53 -0.18
N ASN A 297 4.93 8.08 -0.83
CA ASN A 297 5.21 8.32 -2.23
C ASN A 297 5.87 7.10 -2.87
N LEU A 298 5.19 6.46 -3.82
CA LEU A 298 5.69 5.24 -4.46
C LEU A 298 6.87 5.50 -5.39
N VAL A 299 6.88 6.61 -6.13
CA VAL A 299 7.99 6.95 -7.03
C VAL A 299 9.29 7.13 -6.25
N GLU A 300 9.23 7.85 -5.12
CA GLU A 300 10.40 8.02 -4.24
C GLU A 300 10.82 6.71 -3.57
N LEU A 301 9.85 5.90 -3.15
CA LEU A 301 10.10 4.59 -2.53
C LEU A 301 10.80 3.65 -3.51
N LEU A 302 10.28 3.52 -4.73
CA LEU A 302 10.82 2.66 -5.77
C LEU A 302 12.18 3.17 -6.27
N GLY A 303 12.31 4.49 -6.44
CA GLY A 303 13.58 5.13 -6.79
C GLY A 303 14.68 4.84 -5.78
N ARG A 304 14.36 4.90 -4.46
CA ARG A 304 15.30 4.54 -3.40
C ARG A 304 15.79 3.09 -3.49
N HIS A 305 14.90 2.17 -3.85
CA HIS A 305 15.20 0.73 -3.92
C HIS A 305 15.70 0.27 -5.29
N SER A 306 15.65 1.13 -6.30
CA SER A 306 16.11 0.80 -7.65
C SER A 306 17.60 0.41 -7.70
N GLY A 307 18.41 0.96 -6.78
CA GLY A 307 19.86 0.78 -6.77
C GLY A 307 20.55 1.37 -7.99
N LEU A 308 19.89 2.29 -8.71
CA LEU A 308 20.44 2.96 -9.87
C LEU A 308 21.55 3.93 -9.44
N ALA A 309 22.61 4.00 -10.24
CA ALA A 309 23.63 5.02 -10.10
C ALA A 309 23.04 6.41 -10.45
N LYS A 310 23.60 7.49 -9.90
CA LYS A 310 23.09 8.84 -10.14
C LYS A 310 23.16 9.30 -11.60
N ASP A 311 24.10 8.73 -12.35
CA ASP A 311 24.31 8.97 -13.78
C ASP A 311 23.57 7.97 -14.69
N ASP A 312 22.79 7.06 -14.11
CA ASP A 312 21.98 6.11 -14.89
C ASP A 312 20.82 6.88 -15.58
N PRO A 313 20.62 6.73 -16.90
CA PRO A 313 19.53 7.40 -17.61
C PRO A 313 18.15 7.13 -17.02
N ARG A 314 17.96 5.96 -16.40
CA ARG A 314 16.71 5.58 -15.72
C ARG A 314 16.42 6.45 -14.49
N GLN A 315 17.46 7.03 -13.86
CA GLN A 315 17.29 7.99 -12.79
C GLN A 315 16.60 9.27 -13.30
N GLN A 316 16.85 9.68 -14.53
CA GLN A 316 16.18 10.83 -15.16
C GLN A 316 14.68 10.58 -15.33
N THR A 317 14.28 9.36 -15.71
CA THR A 317 12.85 8.99 -15.79
C THR A 317 12.17 9.05 -14.42
N LEU A 318 12.84 8.58 -13.36
CA LEU A 318 12.32 8.69 -11.99
C LEU A 318 12.19 10.14 -11.54
N ASP A 319 13.17 11.00 -11.89
CA ASP A 319 13.11 12.43 -11.57
C ASP A 319 12.00 13.14 -12.35
N LEU A 320 11.80 12.79 -13.61
CA LEU A 320 10.71 13.28 -14.43
C LEU A 320 9.32 12.85 -13.89
N ALA A 321 9.22 11.64 -13.36
CA ALA A 321 7.97 11.10 -12.80
C ALA A 321 7.56 11.70 -11.45
N LYS A 322 8.39 12.50 -10.77
CA LYS A 322 8.09 13.04 -9.44
C LYS A 322 6.77 13.83 -9.36
N PRO A 323 6.41 14.71 -10.32
CA PRO A 323 5.12 15.41 -10.29
C PRO A 323 3.93 14.44 -10.33
N ILE A 324 4.01 13.39 -11.17
CA ILE A 324 2.99 12.33 -11.27
C ILE A 324 2.92 11.57 -9.96
N GLY A 325 4.07 11.15 -9.41
CA GLY A 325 4.14 10.45 -8.13
C GLY A 325 3.53 11.26 -6.99
N ARG A 326 3.64 12.60 -7.02
CA ARG A 326 2.98 13.48 -6.05
C ARG A 326 1.48 13.57 -6.28
N MET A 327 1.04 13.62 -7.52
CA MET A 327 -0.39 13.68 -7.90
C MET A 327 -1.16 12.45 -7.39
N VAL A 328 -0.61 11.25 -7.53
CA VAL A 328 -1.24 10.03 -7.03
C VAL A 328 -0.87 9.67 -5.59
N SER A 329 -0.16 10.54 -4.88
CA SER A 329 0.25 10.35 -3.49
C SER A 329 -0.78 10.87 -2.50
N PRO A 330 -0.98 10.22 -1.33
CA PRO A 330 -1.78 10.80 -0.24
C PRO A 330 -1.24 12.14 0.28
N LEU A 331 0.02 12.49 -0.01
CA LEU A 331 0.58 13.82 0.31
C LEU A 331 0.01 14.94 -0.58
N GLY A 332 -0.67 14.62 -1.65
CA GLY A 332 -1.36 15.58 -2.54
C GLY A 332 -2.80 15.86 -2.15
N LEU A 333 -3.35 15.16 -1.15
CA LEU A 333 -4.77 15.22 -0.76
C LEU A 333 -4.93 15.41 0.74
N GLU A 334 -5.84 16.29 1.16
CA GLU A 334 -6.15 16.46 2.58
C GLU A 334 -7.04 15.31 3.09
N PRO A 335 -6.72 14.71 4.26
CA PRO A 335 -7.53 13.64 4.83
C PRO A 335 -8.89 14.15 5.30
N LYS A 336 -9.98 13.50 4.88
CA LYS A 336 -11.35 13.81 5.29
C LYS A 336 -11.76 13.14 6.60
N VAL A 337 -11.12 12.02 6.95
CA VAL A 337 -11.35 11.34 8.23
C VAL A 337 -11.07 12.30 9.39
N PRO A 338 -11.96 12.41 10.40
CA PRO A 338 -11.77 13.27 11.57
C PRO A 338 -10.41 13.02 12.25
N ALA A 339 -9.80 14.05 12.83
CA ALA A 339 -8.49 13.93 13.47
C ALA A 339 -8.42 12.81 14.53
N GLY A 340 -9.48 12.64 15.35
CA GLY A 340 -9.59 11.56 16.33
C GLY A 340 -9.79 10.16 15.73
N GLY A 341 -10.01 10.05 14.42
CA GLY A 341 -10.13 8.79 13.68
C GLY A 341 -8.88 8.41 12.87
N ARG A 342 -7.78 9.17 12.96
CA ARG A 342 -6.54 8.95 12.20
C ARG A 342 -5.52 8.24 13.07
N PHE A 343 -4.99 7.13 12.61
CA PHE A 343 -4.02 6.31 13.34
C PHE A 343 -2.94 5.78 12.40
N ILE A 344 -1.70 5.74 12.88
CA ILE A 344 -0.57 5.17 12.13
C ILE A 344 0.18 4.23 13.04
N TYR A 345 0.68 3.10 12.54
CA TYR A 345 1.70 2.31 13.23
C TYR A 345 2.88 2.02 12.32
N ALA A 346 4.11 2.00 12.87
CA ALA A 346 5.31 1.84 12.08
C ALA A 346 6.44 1.14 12.85
N GLY A 347 7.29 0.44 12.09
CA GLY A 347 8.49 -0.21 12.63
C GLY A 347 9.67 0.74 12.68
N VAL A 348 10.34 0.85 13.82
CA VAL A 348 11.51 1.74 13.97
C VAL A 348 12.72 1.32 13.12
N ALA A 349 12.78 0.06 12.71
CA ALA A 349 13.85 -0.52 11.90
C ALA A 349 13.38 -0.89 10.48
N ASP A 350 12.26 -0.33 10.02
CA ASP A 350 11.72 -0.59 8.70
C ASP A 350 12.70 -0.15 7.60
N ARG A 351 13.12 -1.12 6.77
CA ARG A 351 14.08 -0.91 5.68
C ARG A 351 13.38 -0.84 4.33
N ILE A 352 12.12 -1.28 4.25
CA ILE A 352 11.30 -1.26 3.04
C ILE A 352 10.61 0.10 2.92
N VAL A 353 9.80 0.46 3.91
CA VAL A 353 9.17 1.79 3.99
C VAL A 353 9.89 2.61 5.06
N HIS A 354 10.88 3.37 4.63
CA HIS A 354 11.76 4.07 5.56
C HIS A 354 10.99 5.06 6.45
N PRO A 355 11.04 4.94 7.79
CA PRO A 355 10.22 5.72 8.71
C PRO A 355 10.30 7.24 8.46
N ARG A 356 11.51 7.80 8.38
CA ARG A 356 11.69 9.25 8.20
C ARG A 356 11.22 9.76 6.85
N GLN A 357 11.42 8.98 5.78
CA GLN A 357 11.21 9.44 4.41
C GLN A 357 9.79 9.16 3.88
N GLN A 358 9.06 8.29 4.55
CA GLN A 358 7.72 7.90 4.13
C GLN A 358 6.72 8.12 5.26
N VAL A 359 6.83 7.37 6.36
CA VAL A 359 5.85 7.41 7.46
C VAL A 359 5.73 8.78 8.09
N MET A 360 6.87 9.43 8.40
CA MET A 360 6.86 10.75 9.04
C MET A 360 6.33 11.85 8.14
N GLN A 361 6.56 11.78 6.83
CA GLN A 361 5.97 12.74 5.88
C GLN A 361 4.43 12.63 5.89
N LEU A 362 3.90 11.40 5.85
CA LEU A 362 2.46 11.19 5.92
C LEU A 362 1.89 11.59 7.28
N TRP A 363 2.59 11.28 8.37
CA TRP A 363 2.20 11.65 9.72
C TRP A 363 2.10 13.18 9.90
N GLU A 364 3.09 13.93 9.41
CA GLU A 364 3.07 15.40 9.43
C GLU A 364 1.93 15.95 8.58
N HIS A 365 1.78 15.43 7.35
CA HIS A 365 0.73 15.85 6.43
C HIS A 365 -0.68 15.58 7.00
N TRP A 366 -0.84 14.50 7.75
CA TRP A 366 -2.11 14.14 8.38
C TRP A 366 -2.42 14.87 9.68
N GLY A 367 -1.60 15.87 10.05
CA GLY A 367 -1.79 16.69 11.25
C GLY A 367 -1.29 16.02 12.52
N ARG A 368 -0.30 15.14 12.41
CA ARG A 368 0.36 14.42 13.51
C ARG A 368 -0.61 13.57 14.35
N PRO A 369 -1.32 12.61 13.72
CA PRO A 369 -2.23 11.72 14.43
C PRO A 369 -1.49 10.85 15.45
N ASP A 370 -2.26 10.06 16.23
CA ASP A 370 -1.66 9.05 17.09
C ASP A 370 -0.82 8.06 16.28
N ILE A 371 0.39 7.75 16.76
CA ILE A 371 1.33 6.87 16.09
C ILE A 371 1.92 5.82 17.03
N GLY A 372 1.65 4.55 16.70
CA GLY A 372 2.17 3.38 17.42
C GLY A 372 3.49 2.88 16.86
N TRP A 373 4.62 3.14 17.55
CA TRP A 373 5.91 2.62 17.15
C TRP A 373 6.18 1.22 17.75
N TYR A 374 6.61 0.28 16.90
CA TYR A 374 7.06 -1.03 17.37
C TYR A 374 8.53 -1.29 17.04
N ARG A 375 9.17 -2.11 17.89
CA ARG A 375 10.58 -2.49 17.73
C ARG A 375 10.70 -3.61 16.69
N GLY A 376 10.71 -3.26 15.43
CA GLY A 376 10.78 -4.22 14.33
C GLY A 376 11.01 -3.56 12.98
N GLY A 377 11.20 -4.39 11.96
CA GLY A 377 11.24 -4.01 10.55
C GLY A 377 9.84 -4.00 9.91
N HIS A 378 9.80 -3.84 8.59
CA HIS A 378 8.56 -3.77 7.83
C HIS A 378 7.64 -4.96 8.04
N THR A 379 8.20 -6.16 8.01
CA THR A 379 7.44 -7.41 8.17
C THR A 379 7.21 -7.82 9.63
N GLY A 380 7.66 -7.03 10.60
CA GLY A 380 7.53 -7.36 12.03
C GLY A 380 6.17 -7.08 12.65
N PHE A 381 5.29 -6.36 11.96
CA PHE A 381 3.99 -5.92 12.52
C PHE A 381 3.09 -7.07 12.94
N PHE A 382 3.08 -8.19 12.23
CA PHE A 382 2.16 -9.30 12.50
C PHE A 382 2.55 -10.12 13.75
N GLU A 383 3.83 -10.15 14.12
CA GLU A 383 4.35 -10.80 15.34
C GLU A 383 4.28 -9.86 16.55
N ALA A 384 4.12 -8.54 16.31
CA ALA A 384 4.18 -7.53 17.35
C ALA A 384 2.86 -7.41 18.12
N ARG A 385 2.75 -8.03 19.29
CA ARG A 385 1.61 -7.84 20.20
C ARG A 385 1.25 -6.36 20.44
N PRO A 386 2.22 -5.41 20.55
CA PRO A 386 1.90 -4.00 20.66
C PRO A 386 1.08 -3.47 19.50
N VAL A 387 1.37 -3.90 18.24
CA VAL A 387 0.59 -3.49 17.06
C VAL A 387 -0.84 -4.02 17.14
N GLN A 388 -1.01 -5.28 17.54
CA GLN A 388 -2.34 -5.88 17.69
C GLN A 388 -3.20 -5.12 18.70
N ARG A 389 -2.62 -4.77 19.85
CA ARG A 389 -3.30 -3.97 20.89
C ARG A 389 -3.56 -2.54 20.41
N TYR A 390 -2.63 -1.97 19.66
CA TYR A 390 -2.79 -0.64 19.09
C TYR A 390 -3.98 -0.56 18.14
N VAL A 391 -4.12 -1.54 17.22
CA VAL A 391 -5.27 -1.61 16.30
C VAL A 391 -6.58 -1.75 17.07
N ASP A 392 -6.64 -2.66 18.06
CA ASP A 392 -7.84 -2.86 18.87
C ASP A 392 -8.21 -1.56 19.64
N ALA A 393 -7.22 -0.87 20.24
CA ALA A 393 -7.44 0.41 20.93
C ALA A 393 -7.88 1.53 19.97
N ALA A 394 -7.30 1.62 18.78
CA ALA A 394 -7.69 2.61 17.77
C ALA A 394 -9.16 2.46 17.33
N LEU A 395 -9.63 1.21 17.20
CA LEU A 395 -11.04 0.93 16.87
C LEU A 395 -12.00 1.42 17.96
N VAL A 396 -11.61 1.30 19.23
CA VAL A 396 -12.39 1.83 20.38
C VAL A 396 -12.29 3.35 20.44
N GLN A 397 -11.08 3.89 20.39
CA GLN A 397 -10.80 5.32 20.54
C GLN A 397 -11.48 6.15 19.43
N SER A 398 -11.55 5.63 18.21
CA SER A 398 -12.26 6.27 17.10
C SER A 398 -13.79 6.24 17.26
N GLY A 399 -14.31 5.46 18.18
CA GLY A 399 -15.74 5.20 18.31
C GLY A 399 -16.33 4.28 17.24
N LEU A 400 -15.46 3.59 16.46
CA LEU A 400 -15.97 2.60 15.51
C LEU A 400 -16.66 1.44 16.24
N ILE A 401 -16.08 0.97 17.34
CA ILE A 401 -16.69 -0.01 18.26
C ILE A 401 -16.81 0.58 19.66
N ALA A 402 -17.74 0.05 20.45
CA ALA A 402 -17.81 0.35 21.88
C ALA A 402 -16.66 -0.34 22.62
N ASP A 403 -16.27 0.23 23.77
CA ASP A 403 -15.28 -0.38 24.63
C ASP A 403 -15.83 -1.72 25.17
N PRO A 404 -15.13 -2.85 24.89
CA PRO A 404 -15.55 -4.16 25.39
C PRO A 404 -15.60 -4.24 26.92
N ASP A 405 -14.75 -3.46 27.60
CA ASP A 405 -14.60 -3.45 29.06
C ASP A 405 -15.58 -2.49 29.75
N SER A 406 -16.40 -1.76 29.00
CA SER A 406 -17.42 -0.85 29.53
C SER A 406 -18.77 -1.50 29.85
N ARG A 407 -18.83 -2.85 29.84
CA ARG A 407 -20.05 -3.62 30.16
C ARG A 407 -20.05 -4.17 31.55
#